data_119276bbc07fd18515258645c6e3858d
#
_entry.id   119276bbc07fd18515258645c6e3858d
#
_cell.length_a   1.000
_cell.length_b   1.000
_cell.length_c   1.000
_cell.angle_alpha   90.00
_cell.angle_beta   90.00
_cell.angle_gamma   90.00
#
_symmetry.space_group_name_H-M   'P 1'
#
loop_
_entity.id
_entity.type
_entity.pdbx_description
1 polymer ?
#
loop_
_entity_poly.entity_id
_entity_poly.type
_entity_poly.pdbx_seq_one_letter_code
_entity_poly.pdbx_strand_id
1 'polypeptide(L)'
;NFPLTWAYLNNYKAILVKWSINAPNPKWYQFGRTQSLTDFHNTDKLVWHVLSTKPTYILDTLNLQVTGGGNGPYYSLISRSDYSPLYILGILSHPLFEAMVKAGASEFRGAYYSHGKQFIENLPIRQIDFADKAEVKQYNEIVKTVSQLIAAKQGYNQVYLGARKRVLERKIDFLFDKLIMHINIL
;
A
#
# COMPACT_ATOMS: atom_id res chain seq x y z
N ASN A 1 22.42 -17.09 -13.01
CA ASN A 1 22.75 -18.49 -12.87
C ASN A 1 22.95 -18.79 -11.37
N PHE A 2 22.12 -19.68 -10.78
CA PHE A 2 22.08 -19.95 -9.34
C PHE A 2 22.30 -21.46 -9.11
N PRO A 3 23.53 -21.96 -9.20
CA PRO A 3 23.81 -23.41 -9.18
C PRO A 3 23.41 -24.09 -7.87
N LEU A 4 23.58 -23.42 -6.73
CA LEU A 4 23.18 -23.98 -5.44
C LEU A 4 21.65 -24.08 -5.29
N THR A 5 20.93 -23.08 -5.75
CA THR A 5 19.44 -23.11 -5.77
C THR A 5 18.96 -24.21 -6.71
N TRP A 6 19.61 -24.38 -7.87
CA TRP A 6 19.27 -25.44 -8.81
C TRP A 6 19.51 -26.83 -8.22
N ALA A 7 20.64 -27.05 -7.58
CA ALA A 7 20.93 -28.32 -6.91
C ALA A 7 19.90 -28.60 -5.80
N TYR A 8 19.56 -27.60 -4.99
CA TYR A 8 18.54 -27.72 -3.96
C TYR A 8 17.16 -28.11 -4.54
N LEU A 9 16.69 -27.42 -5.59
CA LEU A 9 15.42 -27.71 -6.21
C LEU A 9 15.36 -29.11 -6.81
N ASN A 10 16.46 -29.59 -7.40
CA ASN A 10 16.53 -30.94 -7.98
C ASN A 10 16.35 -32.05 -6.92
N ASN A 11 16.77 -31.83 -5.68
CA ASN A 11 16.55 -32.78 -4.59
C ASN A 11 15.04 -32.98 -4.29
N TYR A 12 14.20 -31.98 -4.62
CA TYR A 12 12.77 -31.99 -4.38
C TYR A 12 11.95 -32.17 -5.68
N LYS A 13 12.60 -32.41 -6.81
CA LYS A 13 11.93 -32.51 -8.12
C LYS A 13 10.76 -33.49 -8.11
N ALA A 14 10.92 -34.67 -7.51
CA ALA A 14 9.88 -35.70 -7.44
C ALA A 14 8.58 -35.21 -6.74
N ILE A 15 8.71 -34.26 -5.83
CA ILE A 15 7.58 -33.61 -5.14
C ILE A 15 7.04 -32.46 -6.00
N LEU A 16 7.91 -31.61 -6.51
CA LEU A 16 7.57 -30.39 -7.23
C LEU A 16 6.85 -30.67 -8.57
N VAL A 17 7.18 -31.74 -9.28
CA VAL A 17 6.49 -32.11 -10.53
C VAL A 17 5.01 -32.46 -10.35
N LYS A 18 4.59 -32.75 -9.13
CA LYS A 18 3.19 -33.05 -8.81
C LYS A 18 2.34 -31.79 -8.59
N TRP A 19 2.96 -30.62 -8.52
CA TRP A 19 2.26 -29.36 -8.28
C TRP A 19 1.60 -28.85 -9.56
N SER A 20 0.37 -28.40 -9.44
CA SER A 20 -0.33 -27.72 -10.52
C SER A 20 0.24 -26.30 -10.70
N ILE A 21 0.73 -26.02 -11.91
CA ILE A 21 1.28 -24.72 -12.28
C ILE A 21 0.38 -24.11 -13.34
N ASN A 22 -0.16 -22.94 -13.05
CA ASN A 22 -1.02 -22.19 -13.98
C ASN A 22 -0.15 -21.36 -14.93
N ALA A 23 0.43 -22.02 -15.94
CA ALA A 23 1.24 -21.39 -16.98
C ALA A 23 1.06 -22.14 -18.32
N PRO A 24 1.20 -21.48 -19.48
CA PRO A 24 1.04 -22.10 -20.80
C PRO A 24 2.02 -23.25 -21.06
N ASN A 25 3.25 -23.14 -20.60
CA ASN A 25 4.30 -24.16 -20.69
C ASN A 25 5.00 -24.31 -19.34
N PRO A 26 4.38 -25.02 -18.39
CA PRO A 26 4.86 -25.05 -17.02
C PRO A 26 6.19 -25.80 -16.90
N LYS A 27 7.15 -25.20 -16.23
CA LYS A 27 8.39 -25.86 -15.81
C LYS A 27 8.26 -26.27 -14.36
N TRP A 28 8.63 -27.49 -14.02
CA TRP A 28 8.45 -28.10 -12.70
C TRP A 28 9.00 -27.27 -11.52
N TYR A 29 9.90 -26.35 -11.78
CA TYR A 29 10.53 -25.46 -10.78
C TYR A 29 9.91 -24.06 -10.72
N GLN A 30 8.85 -23.80 -11.48
CA GLN A 30 8.17 -22.50 -11.45
C GLN A 30 7.23 -22.38 -10.26
N PHE A 31 6.96 -21.14 -9.86
CA PHE A 31 5.86 -20.85 -8.96
C PHE A 31 4.53 -21.30 -9.54
N GLY A 32 3.64 -21.81 -8.69
CA GLY A 32 2.30 -22.20 -9.11
C GLY A 32 1.49 -21.04 -9.70
N ARG A 33 1.75 -19.81 -9.25
CA ARG A 33 1.18 -18.56 -9.79
C ARG A 33 2.24 -17.48 -9.75
N THR A 34 2.36 -16.67 -10.78
CA THR A 34 3.35 -15.58 -10.88
C THR A 34 3.04 -14.41 -9.96
N GLN A 35 1.77 -14.19 -9.63
CA GLN A 35 1.27 -13.17 -8.69
C GLN A 35 1.87 -11.77 -8.92
N SER A 36 2.09 -11.39 -10.17
CA SER A 36 2.64 -10.08 -10.56
C SER A 36 4.00 -9.72 -9.94
N LEU A 37 4.83 -10.71 -9.61
CA LEU A 37 6.15 -10.49 -8.98
C LEU A 37 7.05 -9.56 -9.79
N THR A 38 6.91 -9.56 -11.12
CA THR A 38 7.68 -8.68 -12.02
C THR A 38 7.09 -7.28 -12.11
N ASP A 39 5.77 -7.13 -11.93
CA ASP A 39 5.07 -5.85 -12.11
C ASP A 39 5.40 -4.86 -10.99
N PHE A 40 5.76 -5.37 -9.82
CA PHE A 40 6.06 -4.59 -8.62
C PHE A 40 7.55 -4.40 -8.35
N HIS A 41 8.42 -4.82 -9.30
CA HIS A 41 9.86 -4.71 -9.14
C HIS A 41 10.35 -3.29 -9.45
N ASN A 42 11.22 -2.74 -8.61
CA ASN A 42 11.83 -1.41 -8.73
C ASN A 42 10.82 -0.27 -8.99
N THR A 43 9.66 -0.34 -8.35
CA THR A 43 8.59 0.65 -8.50
C THR A 43 8.09 1.06 -7.12
N ASP A 44 7.99 2.37 -6.88
CA ASP A 44 7.33 2.91 -5.70
C ASP A 44 5.88 2.44 -5.68
N LYS A 45 5.45 1.90 -4.55
CA LYS A 45 4.12 1.33 -4.40
C LYS A 45 3.55 1.58 -3.02
N LEU A 46 2.24 1.57 -2.93
CA LEU A 46 1.55 1.52 -1.65
C LEU A 46 1.42 0.06 -1.22
N VAL A 47 1.64 -0.19 0.07
CA VAL A 47 1.48 -1.51 0.70
C VAL A 47 0.62 -1.35 1.93
N TRP A 48 -0.28 -2.33 2.19
CA TRP A 48 -1.13 -2.32 3.37
C TRP A 48 -1.49 -3.73 3.85
N HIS A 49 -1.91 -3.84 5.11
CA HIS A 49 -2.47 -5.07 5.66
C HIS A 49 -3.86 -5.33 5.11
N VAL A 50 -4.10 -6.55 4.65
CA VAL A 50 -5.43 -6.99 4.18
C VAL A 50 -6.45 -7.01 5.31
N LEU A 51 -6.03 -7.39 6.50
CA LEU A 51 -6.89 -7.48 7.67
C LEU A 51 -6.35 -6.57 8.78
N SER A 52 -7.09 -5.52 9.13
CA SER A 52 -6.65 -4.54 10.13
C SER A 52 -7.83 -3.83 10.79
N THR A 53 -7.59 -3.24 11.96
CA THR A 53 -8.59 -2.44 12.71
C THR A 53 -8.64 -0.98 12.27
N LYS A 54 -7.61 -0.54 11.54
CA LYS A 54 -7.44 0.83 11.05
C LYS A 54 -6.62 0.81 9.76
N PRO A 55 -6.64 1.89 8.95
CA PRO A 55 -5.83 2.01 7.75
C PRO A 55 -4.34 1.83 8.05
N THR A 56 -3.66 1.04 7.23
CA THR A 56 -2.22 0.71 7.39
C THR A 56 -1.42 1.00 6.14
N TYR A 57 -1.89 1.91 5.28
CA TYR A 57 -1.23 2.25 4.02
C TYR A 57 0.13 2.88 4.27
N ILE A 58 1.15 2.37 3.59
CA ILE A 58 2.51 2.92 3.58
C ILE A 58 3.03 3.05 2.16
N LEU A 59 3.91 4.03 1.92
CA LEU A 59 4.70 4.10 0.70
C LEU A 59 5.94 3.21 0.87
N ASP A 60 6.08 2.22 0.00
CA ASP A 60 7.27 1.38 -0.09
C ASP A 60 8.21 1.90 -1.18
N THR A 61 9.39 2.34 -0.75
CA THR A 61 10.52 2.76 -1.59
C THR A 61 11.71 1.78 -1.46
N LEU A 62 11.54 0.69 -0.70
CA LEU A 62 12.58 -0.30 -0.44
C LEU A 62 12.48 -1.52 -1.37
N ASN A 63 11.59 -1.46 -2.35
CA ASN A 63 11.35 -2.54 -3.30
C ASN A 63 10.95 -3.88 -2.64
N LEU A 64 10.12 -3.82 -1.59
CA LEU A 64 9.57 -5.01 -0.95
C LEU A 64 8.73 -5.80 -1.94
N GLN A 65 8.92 -7.12 -2.00
CA GLN A 65 8.10 -8.01 -2.79
C GLN A 65 6.94 -8.50 -1.95
N VAL A 66 5.72 -8.10 -2.32
CA VAL A 66 4.49 -8.54 -1.67
C VAL A 66 3.71 -9.40 -2.63
N THR A 67 3.53 -10.66 -2.27
CA THR A 67 2.69 -11.57 -3.02
C THR A 67 1.25 -11.39 -2.57
N GLY A 68 0.56 -10.40 -3.14
CA GLY A 68 -0.88 -10.26 -2.96
C GLY A 68 -1.61 -11.51 -3.45
N GLY A 69 -2.72 -11.84 -2.87
CA GLY A 69 -3.53 -12.98 -3.27
C GLY A 69 -4.33 -13.49 -2.08
N GLY A 70 -5.42 -14.19 -2.31
CA GLY A 70 -6.49 -14.50 -1.37
C GLY A 70 -6.16 -14.79 0.11
N ASN A 71 -4.95 -15.25 0.41
CA ASN A 71 -4.48 -15.52 1.77
C ASN A 71 -3.21 -14.74 2.15
N GLY A 72 -2.76 -13.81 1.29
CA GLY A 72 -1.60 -12.97 1.61
C GLY A 72 -1.95 -11.92 2.67
N PRO A 73 -1.07 -11.66 3.66
CA PRO A 73 -1.32 -10.65 4.70
C PRO A 73 -1.23 -9.22 4.19
N TYR A 74 -0.67 -9.00 3.00
CA TYR A 74 -0.45 -7.68 2.42
C TYR A 74 -0.92 -7.62 0.98
N TYR A 75 -1.46 -6.46 0.60
CA TYR A 75 -1.67 -6.05 -0.77
C TYR A 75 -0.77 -4.88 -1.14
N SER A 76 -0.58 -4.69 -2.43
CA SER A 76 0.15 -3.54 -2.96
C SER A 76 -0.54 -2.95 -4.18
N LEU A 77 -0.31 -1.65 -4.41
CA LEU A 77 -0.83 -0.87 -5.52
C LEU A 77 0.28 -0.01 -6.11
N ILE A 78 0.40 -0.01 -7.43
CA ILE A 78 1.22 0.91 -8.20
C ILE A 78 0.29 1.94 -8.85
N SER A 79 0.63 3.21 -8.75
CA SER A 79 0.01 4.22 -9.57
C SER A 79 0.49 4.05 -11.01
N ARG A 80 -0.43 3.80 -11.95
CA ARG A 80 -0.15 3.73 -13.40
C ARG A 80 -0.55 5.00 -14.15
N SER A 81 -0.85 6.06 -13.42
CA SER A 81 -1.28 7.35 -13.92
C SER A 81 -0.23 8.41 -13.58
N ASP A 82 -0.44 9.63 -14.06
CA ASP A 82 0.37 10.81 -13.72
C ASP A 82 0.23 11.24 -12.25
N TYR A 83 -0.56 10.49 -11.47
CA TYR A 83 -0.76 10.76 -10.05
C TYR A 83 0.41 10.26 -9.21
N SER A 84 0.90 11.13 -8.33
CA SER A 84 1.86 10.75 -7.30
C SER A 84 1.28 9.67 -6.38
N PRO A 85 2.05 8.62 -6.03
CA PRO A 85 1.64 7.67 -4.99
C PRO A 85 1.28 8.34 -3.67
N LEU A 86 1.87 9.50 -3.36
CA LEU A 86 1.57 10.28 -2.15
C LEU A 86 0.14 10.86 -2.17
N TYR A 87 -0.37 11.25 -3.36
CA TYR A 87 -1.75 11.70 -3.49
C TYR A 87 -2.71 10.56 -3.13
N ILE A 88 -2.51 9.39 -3.72
CA ILE A 88 -3.33 8.21 -3.47
C ILE A 88 -3.22 7.79 -2.01
N LEU A 89 -2.02 7.81 -1.43
CA LEU A 89 -1.81 7.53 -0.01
C LEU A 89 -2.61 8.48 0.89
N GLY A 90 -2.61 9.77 0.57
CA GLY A 90 -3.38 10.77 1.30
C GLY A 90 -4.88 10.48 1.26
N ILE A 91 -5.41 10.25 0.08
CA ILE A 91 -6.83 9.94 -0.14
C ILE A 91 -7.24 8.66 0.63
N LEU A 92 -6.51 7.56 0.46
CA LEU A 92 -6.81 6.29 1.13
C LEU A 92 -6.66 6.36 2.65
N SER A 93 -5.83 7.27 3.17
CA SER A 93 -5.66 7.48 4.62
C SER A 93 -6.75 8.37 5.23
N HIS A 94 -7.64 8.95 4.45
CA HIS A 94 -8.71 9.82 4.93
C HIS A 94 -9.81 9.00 5.64
N PRO A 95 -10.33 9.45 6.79
CA PRO A 95 -11.34 8.72 7.56
C PRO A 95 -12.60 8.34 6.77
N LEU A 96 -13.02 9.16 5.79
CA LEU A 96 -14.15 8.86 4.93
C LEU A 96 -13.93 7.58 4.14
N PHE A 97 -12.73 7.38 3.59
CA PHE A 97 -12.40 6.19 2.80
C PHE A 97 -12.37 4.94 3.69
N GLU A 98 -11.86 5.06 4.91
CA GLU A 98 -11.95 3.96 5.89
C GLU A 98 -13.40 3.63 6.24
N ALA A 99 -14.27 4.63 6.40
CA ALA A 99 -15.69 4.41 6.63
C ALA A 99 -16.36 3.69 5.44
N MET A 100 -15.99 4.04 4.20
CA MET A 100 -16.50 3.37 3.00
C MET A 100 -16.03 1.91 2.91
N VAL A 101 -14.77 1.63 3.23
CA VAL A 101 -14.24 0.26 3.29
C VAL A 101 -15.01 -0.54 4.33
N LYS A 102 -15.20 -0.01 5.53
CA LYS A 102 -15.95 -0.67 6.61
C LYS A 102 -17.41 -0.91 6.26
N ALA A 103 -18.05 0.01 5.55
CA ALA A 103 -19.43 -0.15 5.10
C ALA A 103 -19.59 -1.31 4.10
N GLY A 104 -18.57 -1.60 3.29
CA GLY A 104 -18.60 -2.68 2.31
C GLY A 104 -18.03 -4.01 2.81
N ALA A 105 -17.22 -3.99 3.86
CA ALA A 105 -16.51 -5.16 4.37
C ALA A 105 -17.22 -5.78 5.58
N SER A 106 -17.10 -7.11 5.72
CA SER A 106 -17.57 -7.78 6.94
C SER A 106 -16.58 -7.55 8.08
N GLU A 107 -17.10 -7.33 9.28
CA GLU A 107 -16.31 -7.29 10.49
C GLU A 107 -15.88 -8.70 10.90
N PHE A 108 -14.63 -8.84 11.26
CA PHE A 108 -14.07 -10.05 11.86
C PHE A 108 -13.93 -9.87 13.36
N ARG A 109 -13.70 -10.97 14.07
CA ARG A 109 -13.49 -10.97 15.52
C ARG A 109 -12.41 -9.95 15.90
N GLY A 110 -12.70 -9.11 16.90
CA GLY A 110 -11.78 -8.10 17.43
C GLY A 110 -11.76 -6.79 16.62
N ALA A 111 -12.88 -6.43 16.00
CA ALA A 111 -13.03 -5.20 15.20
C ALA A 111 -12.07 -5.09 14.00
N TYR A 112 -11.60 -6.23 13.47
CA TYR A 112 -10.85 -6.25 12.22
C TYR A 112 -11.78 -6.19 11.03
N TYR A 113 -11.38 -5.44 9.99
CA TYR A 113 -12.08 -5.36 8.71
C TYR A 113 -11.14 -5.77 7.57
N SER A 114 -11.73 -6.33 6.51
CA SER A 114 -10.97 -6.67 5.31
C SER A 114 -10.72 -5.42 4.47
N HIS A 115 -9.46 -5.12 4.24
CA HIS A 115 -9.00 -4.13 3.26
C HIS A 115 -8.54 -4.85 1.97
N GLY A 116 -9.28 -5.89 1.59
CA GLY A 116 -9.02 -6.65 0.37
C GLY A 116 -9.24 -5.82 -0.89
N LYS A 117 -8.67 -6.30 -2.00
CA LYS A 117 -8.74 -5.61 -3.31
C LYS A 117 -10.18 -5.19 -3.66
N GLN A 118 -11.15 -6.08 -3.49
CA GLN A 118 -12.56 -5.86 -3.84
C GLN A 118 -13.21 -4.67 -3.11
N PHE A 119 -12.65 -4.24 -1.97
CA PHE A 119 -13.15 -3.08 -1.21
C PHE A 119 -12.40 -1.79 -1.53
N ILE A 120 -11.15 -1.92 -2.00
CA ILE A 120 -10.29 -0.76 -2.29
C ILE A 120 -10.43 -0.32 -3.75
N GLU A 121 -10.56 -1.25 -4.70
CA GLU A 121 -10.57 -0.95 -6.14
C GLU A 121 -11.79 -0.12 -6.59
N ASN A 122 -12.88 -0.14 -5.83
CA ASN A 122 -14.11 0.60 -6.14
C ASN A 122 -14.24 1.93 -5.38
N LEU A 123 -13.23 2.32 -4.59
CA LEU A 123 -13.25 3.59 -3.89
C LEU A 123 -13.17 4.76 -4.89
N PRO A 124 -14.04 5.78 -4.76
CA PRO A 124 -14.05 6.92 -5.66
C PRO A 124 -12.82 7.79 -5.37
N ILE A 125 -11.86 7.82 -6.28
CA ILE A 125 -10.72 8.74 -6.23
C ILE A 125 -11.01 9.89 -7.19
N ARG A 126 -10.99 11.13 -6.68
CA ARG A 126 -11.19 12.30 -7.52
C ARG A 126 -10.12 12.38 -8.58
N GLN A 127 -10.55 12.52 -9.82
CA GLN A 127 -9.68 12.86 -10.93
C GLN A 127 -9.39 14.37 -10.90
N ILE A 128 -8.11 14.70 -11.07
CA ILE A 128 -7.63 16.07 -11.10
C ILE A 128 -7.57 16.54 -12.57
N ASP A 129 -8.17 17.67 -12.86
CA ASP A 129 -7.94 18.35 -14.13
C ASP A 129 -6.59 19.09 -14.06
N PHE A 130 -5.57 18.50 -14.65
CA PHE A 130 -4.23 19.10 -14.68
C PHE A 130 -4.14 20.38 -15.54
N ALA A 131 -5.18 20.73 -16.28
CA ALA A 131 -5.28 22.04 -16.95
C ALA A 131 -5.82 23.13 -16.00
N ASP A 132 -6.55 22.76 -14.94
CA ASP A 132 -7.04 23.68 -13.91
C ASP A 132 -5.95 23.95 -12.86
N LYS A 133 -5.47 25.19 -12.82
CA LYS A 133 -4.45 25.63 -11.86
C LYS A 133 -4.90 25.53 -10.40
N ALA A 134 -6.19 25.65 -10.10
CA ALA A 134 -6.70 25.55 -8.75
C ALA A 134 -6.68 24.08 -8.27
N GLU A 135 -7.10 23.15 -9.11
CA GLU A 135 -7.03 21.72 -8.81
C GLU A 135 -5.59 21.21 -8.68
N VAL A 136 -4.70 21.64 -9.58
CA VAL A 136 -3.26 21.34 -9.50
C VAL A 136 -2.64 21.87 -8.21
N LYS A 137 -3.00 23.09 -7.79
CA LYS A 137 -2.53 23.64 -6.51
C LYS A 137 -2.99 22.76 -5.34
N GLN A 138 -4.25 22.35 -5.32
CA GLN A 138 -4.81 21.52 -4.25
C GLN A 138 -4.15 20.13 -4.22
N TYR A 139 -3.99 19.50 -5.36
CA TYR A 139 -3.25 18.25 -5.53
C TYR A 139 -1.83 18.35 -4.95
N ASN A 140 -1.09 19.39 -5.30
CA ASN A 140 0.27 19.62 -4.83
C ASN A 140 0.33 19.85 -3.30
N GLU A 141 -0.65 20.52 -2.71
CA GLU A 141 -0.74 20.70 -1.25
C GLU A 141 -0.98 19.37 -0.53
N ILE A 142 -1.82 18.48 -1.09
CA ILE A 142 -2.00 17.13 -0.54
C ILE A 142 -0.70 16.35 -0.59
N VAL A 143 -0.05 16.26 -1.76
CA VAL A 143 1.22 15.55 -1.94
C VAL A 143 2.29 16.05 -0.97
N LYS A 144 2.44 17.38 -0.84
CA LYS A 144 3.37 18.02 0.09
C LYS A 144 3.06 17.68 1.55
N THR A 145 1.79 17.76 1.94
CA THR A 145 1.36 17.49 3.32
C THR A 145 1.61 16.03 3.70
N VAL A 146 1.31 15.08 2.80
CA VAL A 146 1.59 13.65 3.01
C VAL A 146 3.10 13.39 3.14
N SER A 147 3.92 14.00 2.30
CA SER A 147 5.39 13.91 2.41
C SER A 147 5.89 14.40 3.78
N GLN A 148 5.37 15.53 4.25
CA GLN A 148 5.72 16.09 5.57
C GLN A 148 5.25 15.18 6.72
N LEU A 149 4.07 14.54 6.60
CA LEU A 149 3.56 13.56 7.54
C LEU A 149 4.47 12.35 7.66
N ILE A 150 4.91 11.80 6.53
CA ILE A 150 5.83 10.65 6.50
C ILE A 150 7.12 11.02 7.22
N ALA A 151 7.73 12.15 6.88
CA ALA A 151 8.97 12.62 7.52
C ALA A 151 8.80 12.84 9.03
N ALA A 152 7.67 13.43 9.46
CA ALA A 152 7.37 13.64 10.88
C ALA A 152 7.22 12.31 11.63
N LYS A 153 6.52 11.32 11.04
CA LYS A 153 6.34 9.98 11.64
C LYS A 153 7.66 9.21 11.71
N GLN A 154 8.50 9.32 10.70
CA GLN A 154 9.85 8.72 10.74
C GLN A 154 10.67 9.32 11.87
N GLY A 155 10.69 10.65 12.00
CA GLY A 155 11.34 11.34 13.12
C GLY A 155 10.78 10.97 14.49
N TYR A 156 9.46 10.79 14.59
CA TYR A 156 8.80 10.35 15.83
C TYR A 156 9.25 8.94 16.25
N ASN A 157 9.34 8.01 15.31
CA ASN A 157 9.77 6.64 15.59
C ASN A 157 11.24 6.53 16.03
N GLN A 158 12.05 7.55 15.73
CA GLN A 158 13.46 7.62 16.16
C GLN A 158 13.64 8.23 17.57
N VAL A 159 12.57 8.77 18.16
CA VAL A 159 12.62 9.45 19.46
C VAL A 159 11.83 8.66 20.50
N TYR A 160 12.55 8.05 21.46
CA TYR A 160 11.92 7.18 22.45
C TYR A 160 11.10 7.94 23.52
N LEU A 161 11.60 9.06 24.04
CA LEU A 161 10.95 9.79 25.15
C LEU A 161 11.25 11.30 25.12
N GLY A 162 10.39 12.09 25.76
CA GLY A 162 10.65 13.47 26.16
C GLY A 162 9.96 14.56 25.35
N ALA A 163 10.42 15.82 25.55
CA ALA A 163 9.81 17.01 24.96
C ALA A 163 9.78 17.00 23.43
N ARG A 164 10.84 16.47 22.79
CA ARG A 164 10.91 16.37 21.33
C ARG A 164 9.83 15.45 20.77
N LYS A 165 9.51 14.35 21.47
CA LYS A 165 8.43 13.44 21.06
C LYS A 165 7.08 14.15 21.08
N ARG A 166 6.76 14.90 22.14
CA ARG A 166 5.51 15.70 22.23
C ARG A 166 5.39 16.75 21.13
N VAL A 167 6.52 17.38 20.76
CA VAL A 167 6.54 18.36 19.66
C VAL A 167 6.21 17.67 18.33
N LEU A 168 6.77 16.47 18.08
CA LEU A 168 6.49 15.70 16.86
C LEU A 168 5.06 15.17 16.83
N GLU A 169 4.49 14.75 17.96
CA GLU A 169 3.08 14.38 18.09
C GLU A 169 2.17 15.52 17.64
N ARG A 170 2.32 16.71 18.22
CA ARG A 170 1.55 17.89 17.82
C ARG A 170 1.71 18.25 16.33
N LYS A 171 2.92 18.10 15.80
CA LYS A 171 3.18 18.32 14.37
C LYS A 171 2.46 17.30 13.50
N ILE A 172 2.44 16.03 13.90
CA ILE A 172 1.73 14.96 13.18
C ILE A 172 0.23 15.25 13.18
N ASP A 173 -0.35 15.57 14.34
CA ASP A 173 -1.77 15.90 14.46
C ASP A 173 -2.14 17.10 13.58
N PHE A 174 -1.39 18.20 13.67
CA PHE A 174 -1.61 19.37 12.81
C PHE A 174 -1.53 19.05 11.31
N LEU A 175 -0.56 18.25 10.89
CA LEU A 175 -0.42 17.86 9.47
C LEU A 175 -1.55 16.94 9.02
N PHE A 176 -2.05 16.10 9.92
CA PHE A 176 -3.16 15.21 9.61
C PHE A 176 -4.47 15.99 9.44
N ASP A 177 -4.75 16.93 10.35
CA ASP A 177 -5.90 17.83 10.23
C ASP A 177 -5.83 18.65 8.95
N LYS A 178 -4.64 19.17 8.60
CA LYS A 178 -4.42 19.89 7.35
C LYS A 178 -4.68 19.01 6.14
N LEU A 179 -4.27 17.74 6.15
CA LEU A 179 -4.53 16.80 5.08
C LEU A 179 -6.03 16.57 4.89
N ILE A 180 -6.77 16.33 5.98
CA ILE A 180 -8.22 16.16 5.97
C ILE A 180 -8.89 17.39 5.34
N MET A 181 -8.49 18.58 5.75
CA MET A 181 -9.03 19.83 5.21
C MET A 181 -8.80 19.94 3.69
N HIS A 182 -7.60 19.63 3.21
CA HIS A 182 -7.29 19.68 1.78
C HIS A 182 -8.10 18.68 0.96
N ILE A 183 -8.32 17.49 1.49
CA ILE A 183 -9.12 16.45 0.80
C ILE A 183 -10.60 16.84 0.75
N ASN A 184 -11.14 17.43 1.82
CA ASN A 184 -12.55 17.84 1.88
C ASN A 184 -12.90 19.01 0.96
N ILE A 185 -11.89 19.78 0.48
CA ILE A 185 -12.09 20.87 -0.48
C ILE A 185 -12.17 20.34 -1.92
N LEU A 186 -11.57 19.18 -2.19
CA LEU A 186 -11.68 18.47 -3.47
C LEU A 186 -13.07 17.87 -3.68
#